data_a8fed50e540a902f0e906509abf413ba
#
_entry.id   a8fed50e540a902f0e906509abf413ba
#
_cell.length_a   1.000
_cell.length_b   1.000
_cell.length_c   1.000
_cell.angle_alpha   90.00
_cell.angle_beta   90.00
_cell.angle_gamma   90.00
#
_symmetry.space_group_name_H-M   'P 1'
#
loop_
_entity.id
_entity.type
_entity.pdbx_description
1 polymer ?
#
loop_
_entity_poly.entity_id
_entity_poly.type
_entity_poly.pdbx_seq_one_letter_code
_entity_poly.pdbx_strand_id
1 'polypeptide(L)'
;MSGVIEQNRFAPPRAEVEDSIETGTGLVEAGRGERFLATLIDGLVPTVVILAILAAVAIPAYENYRQQQVPGIEPPPLGSGHHVTATWAWLGGFALLGYFIYSVVLVYLYGQTFGKRAMGIRVVRTDGARVAFSRFIFLRWLPIAMIGSIPFVGWIASLLDPLLIFRESRRCLHDDIAGTRVVTAASSVDATLRGDPKYAGANLRTISF
;
A
#
# COMPACT_ATOMS: atom_id res chain seq x y z
N MET A 1 -30.63 49.14 -7.17
CA MET A 1 -31.14 47.88 -7.78
C MET A 1 -30.37 46.72 -7.17
N SER A 2 -30.89 46.15 -6.10
CA SER A 2 -30.32 44.97 -5.45
C SER A 2 -30.87 43.72 -6.10
N GLY A 3 -30.04 43.03 -6.89
CA GLY A 3 -30.40 41.74 -7.48
C GLY A 3 -30.56 40.69 -6.38
N VAL A 4 -31.78 40.27 -6.12
CA VAL A 4 -32.10 39.09 -5.30
C VAL A 4 -31.62 37.88 -6.09
N ILE A 5 -30.56 37.20 -5.59
CA ILE A 5 -30.13 35.91 -6.13
C ILE A 5 -31.22 34.89 -5.76
N GLU A 6 -32.02 34.52 -6.75
CA GLU A 6 -33.05 33.49 -6.64
C GLU A 6 -32.39 32.16 -6.35
N GLN A 7 -32.43 31.72 -5.08
CA GLN A 7 -31.97 30.40 -4.67
C GLN A 7 -32.85 29.36 -5.35
N ASN A 8 -32.24 28.61 -6.29
CA ASN A 8 -32.92 27.49 -6.94
C ASN A 8 -33.26 26.41 -5.89
N ARG A 9 -34.52 26.35 -5.46
CA ARG A 9 -35.02 25.39 -4.46
C ARG A 9 -34.90 23.92 -4.89
N PHE A 10 -34.63 23.67 -6.16
CA PHE A 10 -34.47 22.33 -6.75
C PHE A 10 -33.03 21.99 -7.09
N ALA A 11 -32.06 22.84 -6.71
CA ALA A 11 -30.66 22.46 -6.86
C ALA A 11 -30.38 21.22 -5.99
N PRO A 12 -29.87 20.13 -6.54
CA PRO A 12 -29.48 18.99 -5.75
C PRO A 12 -28.49 19.47 -4.67
N PRO A 13 -28.59 18.97 -3.44
CA PRO A 13 -27.61 19.30 -2.42
C PRO A 13 -26.23 19.01 -3.00
N ARG A 14 -25.35 20.00 -3.05
CA ARG A 14 -23.94 19.79 -3.32
C ARG A 14 -23.42 18.99 -2.14
N ALA A 15 -23.44 17.67 -2.30
CA ALA A 15 -22.70 16.80 -1.44
C ALA A 15 -21.22 17.08 -1.71
N GLU A 16 -20.65 18.05 -1.01
CA GLU A 16 -19.21 18.07 -0.80
C GLU A 16 -18.92 16.82 0.01
N VAL A 17 -18.50 15.77 -0.68
CA VAL A 17 -17.96 14.60 -0.03
C VAL A 17 -16.62 15.05 0.56
N GLU A 18 -16.66 15.60 1.76
CA GLU A 18 -15.45 15.80 2.56
C GLU A 18 -14.87 14.41 2.86
N ASP A 19 -14.00 13.96 1.97
CA ASP A 19 -13.27 12.70 2.16
C ASP A 19 -12.23 12.80 3.29
N SER A 20 -11.98 13.99 3.83
CA SER A 20 -11.07 14.25 4.95
C SER A 20 -11.85 14.50 6.23
N ILE A 21 -11.58 13.69 7.27
CA ILE A 21 -12.10 13.91 8.63
C ILE A 21 -10.96 14.48 9.49
N GLU A 22 -11.12 15.71 9.99
CA GLU A 22 -10.23 16.24 11.01
C GLU A 22 -10.49 15.51 12.32
N THR A 23 -9.47 14.86 12.84
CA THR A 23 -9.51 14.28 14.18
C THR A 23 -9.18 15.37 15.21
N GLY A 24 -9.67 15.24 16.44
CA GLY A 24 -9.39 16.20 17.53
C GLY A 24 -7.90 16.44 17.82
N THR A 25 -7.00 15.73 17.16
CA THR A 25 -5.53 15.90 17.20
C THR A 25 -5.00 16.82 16.09
N GLY A 26 -5.87 17.42 15.26
CA GLY A 26 -5.48 18.21 14.08
C GLY A 26 -4.93 17.36 12.93
N LEU A 27 -5.08 16.03 13.00
CA LEU A 27 -4.69 15.10 11.95
C LEU A 27 -5.84 14.95 10.95
N VAL A 28 -5.53 15.04 9.67
CA VAL A 28 -6.48 14.82 8.58
C VAL A 28 -6.38 13.37 8.13
N GLU A 29 -7.49 12.63 8.21
CA GLU A 29 -7.52 11.25 7.73
C GLU A 29 -7.37 11.21 6.21
N ALA A 30 -6.60 10.25 5.72
CA ALA A 30 -6.41 10.02 4.29
C ALA A 30 -7.74 9.59 3.64
N GLY A 31 -7.98 10.07 2.42
CA GLY A 31 -9.13 9.70 1.62
C GLY A 31 -9.21 8.21 1.34
N ARG A 32 -10.43 7.69 1.15
CA ARG A 32 -10.66 6.26 0.84
C ARG A 32 -9.95 5.85 -0.45
N GLY A 33 -10.05 6.68 -1.48
CA GLY A 33 -9.39 6.44 -2.77
C GLY A 33 -7.87 6.41 -2.67
N GLU A 34 -7.26 7.33 -1.92
CA GLU A 34 -5.81 7.37 -1.67
C GLU A 34 -5.31 6.09 -0.98
N ARG A 35 -6.04 5.61 0.01
CA ARG A 35 -5.71 4.37 0.73
C ARG A 35 -5.84 3.16 -0.17
N PHE A 36 -6.91 3.08 -0.97
CA PHE A 36 -7.13 2.00 -1.91
C PHE A 36 -6.05 1.97 -3.00
N LEU A 37 -5.75 3.11 -3.61
CA LEU A 37 -4.67 3.22 -4.59
C LEU A 37 -3.30 2.88 -4.01
N ALA A 38 -3.01 3.31 -2.78
CA ALA A 38 -1.77 2.93 -2.10
C ALA A 38 -1.66 1.41 -1.95
N THR A 39 -2.74 0.74 -1.56
CA THR A 39 -2.77 -0.73 -1.41
C THR A 39 -2.61 -1.43 -2.77
N LEU A 40 -3.23 -0.90 -3.82
CA LEU A 40 -3.04 -1.42 -5.19
C LEU A 40 -1.59 -1.30 -5.65
N ILE A 41 -0.94 -0.16 -5.44
CA ILE A 41 0.47 0.06 -5.81
C ILE A 41 1.36 -0.91 -5.03
N ASP A 42 1.15 -1.04 -3.71
CA ASP A 42 1.91 -1.96 -2.86
C ASP A 42 1.77 -3.42 -3.28
N GLY A 43 0.60 -3.82 -3.78
CA GLY A 43 0.35 -5.16 -4.29
C GLY A 43 0.80 -5.38 -5.73
N LEU A 44 0.60 -4.39 -6.61
CA LEU A 44 0.84 -4.52 -8.04
C LEU A 44 2.33 -4.69 -8.36
N VAL A 45 3.21 -3.91 -7.72
CA VAL A 45 4.65 -3.94 -7.99
C VAL A 45 5.24 -5.35 -7.77
N PRO A 46 5.11 -5.97 -6.58
CA PRO A 46 5.63 -7.33 -6.39
C PRO A 46 4.90 -8.37 -7.25
N THR A 47 3.60 -8.21 -7.49
CA THR A 47 2.83 -9.15 -8.33
C THR A 47 3.33 -9.18 -9.76
N VAL A 48 3.57 -8.03 -10.37
CA VAL A 48 4.11 -7.97 -11.74
C VAL A 48 5.48 -8.63 -11.82
N VAL A 49 6.36 -8.39 -10.85
CA VAL A 49 7.69 -9.02 -10.82
C VAL A 49 7.58 -10.54 -10.66
N ILE A 50 6.69 -11.02 -9.77
CA ILE A 50 6.45 -12.46 -9.56
C ILE A 50 5.93 -13.10 -10.84
N LEU A 51 4.95 -12.50 -11.49
CA LEU A 51 4.39 -13.00 -12.75
C LEU A 51 5.45 -13.03 -13.86
N ALA A 52 6.31 -12.01 -13.94
CA ALA A 52 7.42 -11.99 -14.90
C ALA A 52 8.42 -13.12 -14.62
N ILE A 53 8.77 -13.40 -13.38
CA ILE A 53 9.64 -14.52 -13.00
C ILE A 53 8.98 -15.86 -13.38
N LEU A 54 7.70 -16.03 -13.01
CA LEU A 54 6.96 -17.25 -13.33
C LEU A 54 6.89 -17.47 -14.84
N ALA A 55 6.61 -16.44 -15.62
CA ALA A 55 6.59 -16.52 -17.09
C ALA A 55 7.98 -16.89 -17.65
N ALA A 56 9.04 -16.26 -17.14
CA ALA A 56 10.41 -16.53 -17.57
C ALA A 56 10.86 -17.97 -17.28
N VAL A 57 10.27 -18.63 -16.29
CA VAL A 57 10.55 -20.03 -15.95
C VAL A 57 9.58 -20.98 -16.67
N ALA A 58 8.30 -20.67 -16.66
CA ALA A 58 7.27 -21.57 -17.19
C ALA A 58 7.27 -21.70 -18.71
N ILE A 59 7.53 -20.59 -19.43
CA ILE A 59 7.50 -20.61 -20.91
C ILE A 59 8.57 -21.55 -21.48
N PRO A 60 9.86 -21.42 -21.13
CA PRO A 60 10.89 -22.33 -21.64
C PRO A 60 10.67 -23.78 -21.15
N ALA A 61 10.19 -23.98 -19.94
CA ALA A 61 9.88 -25.32 -19.44
C ALA A 61 8.77 -25.98 -20.27
N TYR A 62 7.74 -25.24 -20.65
CA TYR A 62 6.66 -25.71 -21.50
C TYR A 62 7.16 -26.00 -22.94
N GLU A 63 7.99 -25.13 -23.51
CA GLU A 63 8.58 -25.35 -24.85
C GLU A 63 9.44 -26.60 -24.88
N ASN A 64 10.28 -26.81 -23.86
CA ASN A 64 11.08 -28.04 -23.75
C ASN A 64 10.20 -29.28 -23.63
N TYR A 65 9.13 -29.24 -22.81
CA TYR A 65 8.18 -30.35 -22.70
C TYR A 65 7.51 -30.65 -24.04
N ARG A 66 7.09 -29.63 -24.78
CA ARG A 66 6.43 -29.76 -26.08
C ARG A 66 7.36 -30.36 -27.11
N GLN A 67 8.62 -29.94 -27.15
CA GLN A 67 9.62 -30.47 -28.08
C GLN A 67 9.90 -31.96 -27.86
N GLN A 68 9.90 -32.44 -26.62
CA GLN A 68 10.07 -33.84 -26.27
C GLN A 68 8.93 -34.74 -26.77
N GLN A 69 7.77 -34.18 -27.06
CA GLN A 69 6.59 -34.94 -27.53
C GLN A 69 6.50 -35.06 -29.06
N VAL A 70 7.37 -34.38 -29.80
CA VAL A 70 7.37 -34.47 -31.29
C VAL A 70 8.33 -35.58 -31.74
N PRO A 71 7.82 -36.68 -32.38
CA PRO A 71 8.67 -37.75 -32.85
C PRO A 71 9.73 -37.24 -33.84
N GLY A 72 11.00 -37.61 -33.63
CA GLY A 72 12.11 -37.26 -34.53
C GLY A 72 12.80 -35.94 -34.24
N ILE A 73 12.39 -35.18 -33.22
CA ILE A 73 13.14 -34.02 -32.72
C ILE A 73 14.00 -34.49 -31.55
N GLU A 74 15.30 -34.38 -31.66
CA GLU A 74 16.21 -34.61 -30.55
C GLU A 74 15.96 -33.51 -29.51
N PRO A 75 15.77 -33.87 -28.22
CA PRO A 75 15.63 -32.87 -27.18
C PRO A 75 16.90 -32.01 -27.12
N PRO A 76 16.77 -30.68 -26.86
CA PRO A 76 17.94 -29.82 -26.71
C PRO A 76 18.84 -30.36 -25.60
N PRO A 77 20.16 -30.22 -25.71
CA PRO A 77 21.09 -30.75 -24.75
C PRO A 77 20.74 -30.20 -23.33
N LEU A 78 20.75 -31.11 -22.35
CA LEU A 78 20.49 -30.79 -20.97
C LEU A 78 21.33 -29.57 -20.53
N GLY A 79 20.67 -28.45 -20.25
CA GLY A 79 21.33 -27.22 -19.80
C GLY A 79 21.30 -26.05 -20.80
N SER A 80 20.94 -26.24 -22.07
CA SER A 80 20.98 -25.16 -23.05
C SER A 80 20.02 -23.99 -22.83
N GLY A 81 18.95 -24.21 -22.06
CA GLY A 81 17.97 -23.15 -21.67
C GLY A 81 18.02 -22.75 -20.20
N HIS A 82 18.65 -23.54 -19.35
CA HIS A 82 18.60 -23.35 -17.91
C HIS A 82 19.33 -22.10 -17.39
N HIS A 83 20.40 -21.68 -18.11
CA HIS A 83 21.16 -20.48 -17.70
C HIS A 83 20.37 -19.21 -17.88
N VAL A 84 19.60 -19.06 -18.95
CA VAL A 84 18.79 -17.87 -19.22
C VAL A 84 17.63 -17.77 -18.21
N THR A 85 16.92 -18.88 -17.98
CA THR A 85 15.82 -18.93 -17.01
C THR A 85 16.31 -18.70 -15.59
N ALA A 86 17.43 -19.30 -15.19
CA ALA A 86 18.05 -19.07 -13.90
C ALA A 86 18.47 -17.60 -13.71
N THR A 87 19.08 -16.99 -14.73
CA THR A 87 19.48 -15.58 -14.67
C THR A 87 18.29 -14.66 -14.41
N TRP A 88 17.20 -14.82 -15.14
CA TRP A 88 15.98 -14.02 -14.94
C TRP A 88 15.34 -14.27 -13.59
N ALA A 89 15.34 -15.51 -13.10
CA ALA A 89 14.85 -15.84 -11.76
C ALA A 89 15.68 -15.17 -10.65
N TRP A 90 17.00 -15.18 -10.77
CA TRP A 90 17.90 -14.49 -9.84
C TRP A 90 17.72 -12.97 -9.87
N LEU A 91 17.68 -12.36 -11.05
CA LEU A 91 17.45 -10.92 -11.19
C LEU A 91 16.11 -10.50 -10.58
N GLY A 92 15.04 -11.25 -10.86
CA GLY A 92 13.75 -11.01 -10.28
C GLY A 92 13.73 -11.20 -8.77
N GLY A 93 14.40 -12.23 -8.26
CA GLY A 93 14.56 -12.49 -6.84
C GLY A 93 15.30 -11.36 -6.13
N PHE A 94 16.39 -10.85 -6.69
CA PHE A 94 17.10 -9.69 -6.16
C PHE A 94 16.26 -8.40 -6.23
N ALA A 95 15.48 -8.21 -7.28
CA ALA A 95 14.57 -7.07 -7.39
C ALA A 95 13.48 -7.11 -6.31
N LEU A 96 12.89 -8.28 -6.05
CA LEU A 96 11.91 -8.46 -4.97
C LEU A 96 12.53 -8.24 -3.59
N LEU A 97 13.73 -8.78 -3.36
CA LEU A 97 14.46 -8.57 -2.10
C LEU A 97 14.76 -7.09 -1.88
N GLY A 98 15.23 -6.39 -2.92
CA GLY A 98 15.49 -4.95 -2.88
C GLY A 98 14.23 -4.16 -2.59
N TYR A 99 13.12 -4.48 -3.25
CA TYR A 99 11.81 -3.87 -2.99
C TYR A 99 11.35 -4.12 -1.54
N PHE A 100 11.52 -5.33 -1.05
CA PHE A 100 11.16 -5.69 0.34
C PHE A 100 11.99 -4.90 1.35
N ILE A 101 13.33 -4.88 1.19
CA ILE A 101 14.23 -4.12 2.07
C ILE A 101 13.87 -2.63 2.02
N TYR A 102 13.65 -2.07 0.85
CA TYR A 102 13.24 -0.68 0.68
C TYR A 102 11.93 -0.39 1.42
N SER A 103 10.92 -1.25 1.29
CA SER A 103 9.64 -1.11 1.98
C SER A 103 9.80 -1.19 3.50
N VAL A 104 10.64 -2.10 4.02
CA VAL A 104 10.94 -2.20 5.45
C VAL A 104 11.62 -0.93 5.97
N VAL A 105 12.59 -0.38 5.23
CA VAL A 105 13.27 0.88 5.58
C VAL A 105 12.27 2.04 5.59
N LEU A 106 11.37 2.14 4.62
CA LEU A 106 10.33 3.17 4.59
C LEU A 106 9.39 3.07 5.80
N VAL A 107 8.98 1.87 6.16
CA VAL A 107 8.14 1.64 7.34
C VAL A 107 8.89 2.02 8.62
N TYR A 108 10.16 1.63 8.73
CA TYR A 108 10.99 1.94 9.90
C TYR A 108 11.23 3.44 10.07
N LEU A 109 11.60 4.14 9.00
CA LEU A 109 11.94 5.57 9.05
C LEU A 109 10.71 6.48 9.05
N TYR A 110 9.69 6.17 8.25
CA TYR A 110 8.59 7.09 7.96
C TYR A 110 7.20 6.56 8.35
N GLY A 111 7.08 5.28 8.71
CA GLY A 111 5.77 4.65 8.94
C GLY A 111 4.93 4.51 7.68
N GLN A 112 5.56 4.38 6.52
CA GLN A 112 4.93 4.34 5.20
C GLN A 112 5.42 3.13 4.43
N THR A 113 4.54 2.48 3.64
CA THR A 113 4.92 1.57 2.58
C THR A 113 5.19 2.36 1.29
N PHE A 114 5.70 1.71 0.25
CA PHE A 114 6.00 2.36 -1.02
C PHE A 114 4.76 3.05 -1.62
N GLY A 115 3.63 2.32 -1.72
CA GLY A 115 2.37 2.89 -2.23
C GLY A 115 1.83 4.02 -1.36
N LYS A 116 1.92 3.90 -0.02
CA LYS A 116 1.52 4.97 0.89
C LYS A 116 2.38 6.22 0.74
N ARG A 117 3.68 6.05 0.50
CA ARG A 117 4.58 7.17 0.23
C ARG A 117 4.23 7.86 -1.09
N ALA A 118 3.94 7.09 -2.14
CA ALA A 118 3.53 7.62 -3.44
C ALA A 118 2.23 8.42 -3.36
N MET A 119 1.31 8.02 -2.47
CA MET A 119 0.04 8.71 -2.24
C MET A 119 0.11 9.83 -1.17
N GLY A 120 1.28 10.10 -0.60
CA GLY A 120 1.44 11.13 0.43
C GLY A 120 0.71 10.83 1.75
N ILE A 121 0.46 9.56 2.07
CA ILE A 121 -0.26 9.12 3.27
C ILE A 121 0.64 8.33 4.21
N ARG A 122 0.35 8.36 5.51
CA ARG A 122 1.17 7.78 6.58
C ARG A 122 0.32 7.04 7.61
N VAL A 123 0.91 5.99 8.19
CA VAL A 123 0.32 5.27 9.33
C VAL A 123 0.75 5.93 10.63
N VAL A 124 -0.22 6.25 11.47
CA VAL A 124 -0.01 6.76 12.83
C VAL A 124 -0.84 5.94 13.81
N ARG A 125 -0.53 6.04 15.10
CA ARG A 125 -1.40 5.50 16.16
C ARG A 125 -2.68 6.32 16.26
N THR A 126 -3.68 5.75 16.90
CA THR A 126 -4.96 6.44 17.15
C THR A 126 -4.81 7.72 17.97
N ASP A 127 -3.78 7.83 18.79
CA ASP A 127 -3.40 9.03 19.56
C ASP A 127 -2.57 10.05 18.76
N GLY A 128 -2.28 9.76 17.47
CA GLY A 128 -1.47 10.62 16.61
C GLY A 128 0.04 10.36 16.71
N ALA A 129 0.49 9.57 17.67
CA ALA A 129 1.90 9.25 17.83
C ALA A 129 2.41 8.34 16.69
N ARG A 130 3.73 8.38 16.48
CA ARG A 130 4.38 7.49 15.53
C ARG A 130 4.19 6.03 15.91
N VAL A 131 3.91 5.18 14.92
CA VAL A 131 3.82 3.73 15.14
C VAL A 131 5.21 3.15 15.36
N ALA A 132 5.42 2.46 16.49
CA ALA A 132 6.64 1.70 16.71
C ALA A 132 6.76 0.56 15.69
N PHE A 133 7.96 0.33 15.18
CA PHE A 133 8.21 -0.71 14.16
C PHE A 133 7.75 -2.10 14.62
N SER A 134 7.99 -2.46 15.90
CA SER A 134 7.49 -3.71 16.48
C SER A 134 5.97 -3.82 16.41
N ARG A 135 5.23 -2.76 16.73
CA ARG A 135 3.77 -2.73 16.62
C ARG A 135 3.31 -2.91 15.17
N PHE A 136 4.02 -2.27 14.22
CA PHE A 136 3.72 -2.42 12.80
C PHE A 136 3.88 -3.87 12.34
N ILE A 137 4.96 -4.55 12.74
CA ILE A 137 5.21 -5.94 12.35
C ILE A 137 4.28 -6.90 13.08
N PHE A 138 4.22 -6.86 14.42
CA PHE A 138 3.54 -7.89 15.21
C PHE A 138 2.03 -7.71 15.29
N LEU A 139 1.51 -6.50 15.26
CA LEU A 139 0.07 -6.25 15.41
C LEU A 139 -0.63 -5.92 14.09
N ARG A 140 0.11 -5.44 13.09
CA ARG A 140 -0.47 -5.04 11.82
C ARG A 140 -0.19 -6.04 10.69
N TRP A 141 1.07 -6.46 10.53
CA TRP A 141 1.48 -7.31 9.42
C TRP A 141 1.34 -8.81 9.75
N LEU A 142 1.82 -9.27 10.90
CA LEU A 142 1.86 -10.68 11.27
C LEU A 142 0.47 -11.34 11.33
N PRO A 143 -0.57 -10.74 11.95
CA PRO A 143 -1.90 -11.35 12.00
C PRO A 143 -2.50 -11.59 10.61
N ILE A 144 -2.35 -10.62 9.72
CA ILE A 144 -2.83 -10.74 8.34
C ILE A 144 -2.04 -11.79 7.55
N ALA A 145 -0.72 -11.84 7.75
CA ALA A 145 0.11 -12.87 7.13
C ALA A 145 -0.26 -14.28 7.62
N MET A 146 -0.55 -14.45 8.91
CA MET A 146 -1.03 -15.72 9.46
C MET A 146 -2.39 -16.11 8.88
N ILE A 147 -3.35 -15.21 8.82
CA ILE A 147 -4.64 -15.45 8.18
C ILE A 147 -4.44 -15.74 6.69
N GLY A 148 -3.57 -14.99 6.03
CA GLY A 148 -3.22 -15.14 4.61
C GLY A 148 -2.62 -16.50 4.25
N SER A 149 -1.98 -17.19 5.21
CA SER A 149 -1.41 -18.52 5.00
C SER A 149 -2.45 -19.66 4.98
N ILE A 150 -3.68 -19.38 5.40
CA ILE A 150 -4.76 -20.39 5.40
C ILE A 150 -5.40 -20.44 4.00
N PRO A 151 -5.37 -21.60 3.30
CA PRO A 151 -6.01 -21.72 1.99
C PRO A 151 -7.48 -21.27 2.03
N PHE A 152 -7.96 -20.64 0.97
CA PHE A 152 -9.29 -20.04 0.81
C PHE A 152 -9.60 -18.88 1.77
N VAL A 153 -9.37 -19.02 3.08
CA VAL A 153 -9.60 -17.96 4.08
C VAL A 153 -8.67 -16.79 3.83
N GLY A 154 -7.39 -17.09 3.57
CA GLY A 154 -6.39 -16.06 3.28
C GLY A 154 -6.71 -15.25 2.04
N TRP A 155 -7.18 -15.89 0.98
CA TRP A 155 -7.60 -15.21 -0.25
C TRP A 155 -8.78 -14.27 -0.01
N ILE A 156 -9.83 -14.77 0.69
CA ILE A 156 -11.00 -13.96 1.06
C ILE A 156 -10.59 -12.79 1.97
N ALA A 157 -9.76 -13.04 2.99
CA ALA A 157 -9.29 -12.01 3.91
C ALA A 157 -8.45 -10.93 3.20
N SER A 158 -7.60 -11.33 2.25
CA SER A 158 -6.78 -10.40 1.45
C SER A 158 -7.61 -9.48 0.56
N LEU A 159 -8.77 -9.94 0.11
CA LEU A 159 -9.72 -9.10 -0.65
C LEU A 159 -10.58 -8.23 0.27
N LEU A 160 -11.04 -8.78 1.40
CA LEU A 160 -11.92 -8.06 2.32
C LEU A 160 -11.19 -6.95 3.08
N ASP A 161 -9.94 -7.19 3.50
CA ASP A 161 -9.20 -6.22 4.31
C ASP A 161 -9.13 -4.82 3.67
N PRO A 162 -8.72 -4.64 2.39
CA PRO A 162 -8.75 -3.33 1.75
C PRO A 162 -10.18 -2.80 1.50
N LEU A 163 -11.18 -3.67 1.35
CA LEU A 163 -12.56 -3.24 1.16
C LEU A 163 -13.17 -2.64 2.44
N LEU A 164 -12.67 -3.01 3.61
CA LEU A 164 -13.11 -2.40 4.87
C LEU A 164 -12.81 -0.90 4.98
N ILE A 165 -11.96 -0.34 4.11
CA ILE A 165 -11.74 1.11 3.99
C ILE A 165 -13.06 1.86 3.69
N PHE A 166 -13.99 1.22 2.99
CA PHE A 166 -15.25 1.85 2.59
C PHE A 166 -16.31 1.89 3.70
N ARG A 167 -16.11 1.21 4.84
CA ARG A 167 -16.99 1.32 6.00
C ARG A 167 -16.85 2.71 6.65
N GLU A 168 -17.77 3.07 7.53
CA GLU A 168 -17.81 4.38 8.22
C GLU A 168 -16.52 4.69 9.00
N SER A 169 -15.96 3.69 9.71
CA SER A 169 -14.72 3.86 10.49
C SER A 169 -13.47 4.07 9.63
N ARG A 170 -13.54 3.87 8.32
CA ARG A 170 -12.42 3.98 7.37
C ARG A 170 -11.17 3.19 7.78
N ARG A 171 -11.31 2.13 8.58
CA ARG A 171 -10.21 1.29 9.06
C ARG A 171 -10.27 -0.10 8.45
N CYS A 172 -9.12 -0.60 8.01
CA CYS A 172 -8.95 -2.00 7.65
C CYS A 172 -8.92 -2.87 8.91
N LEU A 173 -9.05 -4.17 8.78
CA LEU A 173 -8.95 -5.10 9.89
C LEU A 173 -7.61 -4.99 10.62
N HIS A 174 -6.52 -4.91 9.88
CA HIS A 174 -5.18 -4.74 10.44
C HIS A 174 -4.97 -3.40 11.16
N ASP A 175 -5.70 -2.34 10.76
CA ASP A 175 -5.67 -1.04 11.45
C ASP A 175 -6.37 -1.11 12.81
N ASP A 176 -7.49 -1.85 12.88
CA ASP A 176 -8.21 -2.05 14.14
C ASP A 176 -7.40 -2.90 15.12
N ILE A 177 -6.80 -4.02 14.66
CA ILE A 177 -5.95 -4.89 15.50
C ILE A 177 -4.75 -4.11 16.07
N ALA A 178 -4.11 -3.28 15.24
CA ALA A 178 -2.90 -2.55 15.63
C ALA A 178 -3.19 -1.24 16.37
N GLY A 179 -4.44 -0.78 16.45
CA GLY A 179 -4.79 0.53 17.00
C GLY A 179 -4.15 1.66 16.20
N THR A 180 -4.22 1.57 14.86
CA THR A 180 -3.61 2.53 13.94
C THR A 180 -4.67 3.18 13.05
N ARG A 181 -4.30 4.31 12.45
CA ARG A 181 -5.07 5.00 11.41
C ARG A 181 -4.13 5.52 10.33
N VAL A 182 -4.67 5.77 9.16
CA VAL A 182 -3.92 6.35 8.04
C VAL A 182 -4.33 7.80 7.87
N VAL A 183 -3.34 8.69 7.85
CA VAL A 183 -3.53 10.14 7.75
C VAL A 183 -2.70 10.69 6.60
N THR A 184 -2.99 11.91 6.15
CA THR A 184 -2.12 12.60 5.20
C THR A 184 -0.77 12.88 5.85
N ALA A 185 0.32 12.69 5.10
CA ALA A 185 1.67 12.87 5.63
C ALA A 185 1.91 14.33 6.05
N ALA A 186 1.37 15.30 5.30
CA ALA A 186 1.45 16.71 5.63
C ALA A 186 0.84 17.02 6.99
N SER A 187 -0.40 16.57 7.27
CA SER A 187 -1.06 16.82 8.55
C SER A 187 -0.31 16.23 9.74
N SER A 188 0.33 15.07 9.55
CA SER A 188 1.12 14.42 10.61
C SER A 188 2.41 15.19 10.94
N VAL A 189 3.03 15.81 9.95
CA VAL A 189 4.20 16.69 10.15
C VAL A 189 3.79 17.96 10.88
N ASP A 190 2.70 18.61 10.43
CA ASP A 190 2.16 19.80 11.07
C ASP A 190 1.80 19.57 12.54
N ALA A 191 1.17 18.45 12.86
CA ALA A 191 0.85 18.09 14.24
C ALA A 191 2.10 17.88 15.09
N THR A 192 3.15 17.26 14.53
CA THR A 192 4.44 17.07 15.22
C THR A 192 5.13 18.40 15.48
N LEU A 193 5.15 19.32 14.50
CA LEU A 193 5.76 20.63 14.63
C LEU A 193 4.99 21.52 15.63
N ARG A 194 3.66 21.44 15.66
CA ARG A 194 2.84 22.16 16.63
C ARG A 194 3.10 21.71 18.08
N GLY A 195 3.45 20.45 18.28
CA GLY A 195 3.82 19.91 19.58
C GLY A 195 5.25 20.26 20.02
N ASP A 196 6.10 20.77 19.13
CA ASP A 196 7.47 21.15 19.44
C ASP A 196 7.51 22.62 19.91
N PRO A 197 8.01 22.93 21.12
CA PRO A 197 8.11 24.29 21.64
C PRO A 197 8.87 25.26 20.71
N LYS A 198 9.80 24.75 19.91
CA LYS A 198 10.58 25.52 18.95
C LYS A 198 9.72 26.19 17.88
N TYR A 199 8.57 25.59 17.54
CA TYR A 199 7.66 26.08 16.51
C TYR A 199 6.36 26.67 17.09
N ALA A 200 6.29 26.86 18.41
CA ALA A 200 5.14 27.47 19.06
C ALA A 200 4.90 28.87 18.48
N GLY A 201 3.76 29.07 17.83
CA GLY A 201 3.36 30.33 17.19
C GLY A 201 3.83 30.50 15.72
N ALA A 202 4.55 29.55 15.12
CA ALA A 202 4.91 29.62 13.71
C ALA A 202 3.71 29.32 12.80
N ASN A 203 3.59 30.07 11.69
CA ASN A 203 2.63 29.75 10.64
C ASN A 203 3.19 28.61 9.76
N LEU A 204 2.81 27.37 10.08
CA LEU A 204 3.35 26.16 9.44
C LEU A 204 2.95 26.00 7.96
N ARG A 205 1.99 26.80 7.46
CA ARG A 205 1.58 26.77 6.03
C ARG A 205 2.63 27.34 5.08
N THR A 206 3.62 28.04 5.59
CA THR A 206 4.70 28.67 4.80
C THR A 206 6.00 27.86 4.78
N ILE A 207 6.06 26.73 5.48
CA ILE A 207 7.24 25.86 5.49
C ILE A 207 7.07 24.84 4.37
N SER A 208 7.62 25.13 3.19
CA SER A 208 7.77 24.15 2.10
C SER A 208 9.01 23.30 2.39
N PHE A 209 8.84 21.98 2.41
CA PHE A 209 9.91 20.98 2.54
C PHE A 209 10.30 20.41 1.17
#